data_84e17961203bd6cbd7dbd90af9543908
#
_entry.id   84e17961203bd6cbd7dbd90af9543908
#
_cell.length_a   1.000
_cell.length_b   1.000
_cell.length_c   1.000
_cell.angle_alpha   90.00
_cell.angle_beta   90.00
_cell.angle_gamma   90.00
#
_symmetry.space_group_name_H-M   'P 1'
#
loop_
_entity.id
_entity.type
_entity.pdbx_description
1 polymer ?
#
loop_
_entity_poly.entity_id
_entity_poly.type
_entity_poly.pdbx_seq_one_letter_code
_entity_poly.pdbx_strand_id
1 'polypeptide(L)'
;MTALRYNTADLQAWAEFSGDFNPVHFDLARAARLNLGAVPVHGMRVMLDVKAALFQEAGRREWPEGALVFKAVLRAPVLKNAGYRFAIESRGNGLNFAVADEERNTPCMTGHLRPLSVSVESKCDPAGACGSGPAWHSFSISKAERAAAIALWPATSHGQAGAWLLLDALLFSALLRQPGLFAQVSDFAGFAPARSVDDLMQHATVLQTHHSTVISAEIQRMDIDSTGAHGEADAIRCDIDTPVITGSGQEGCVIQATLSAYADTQFLLRTTVALMISPLSSSAKQLEQQENG
;
A
#
# COMPACT_ATOMS: atom_id res chain seq x y z
N MET A 1 -7.19 -22.64 3.83
CA MET A 1 -7.78 -21.41 4.43
C MET A 1 -7.00 -21.07 5.69
N THR A 2 -6.57 -19.84 5.85
CA THR A 2 -5.81 -19.37 7.02
C THR A 2 -6.65 -18.32 7.74
N ALA A 3 -6.69 -18.38 9.08
CA ALA A 3 -7.33 -17.36 9.89
C ALA A 3 -6.37 -16.17 10.06
N LEU A 4 -6.88 -14.96 9.90
CA LEU A 4 -6.16 -13.71 10.19
C LEU A 4 -6.86 -12.99 11.34
N ARG A 5 -6.06 -12.45 12.25
CA ARG A 5 -6.52 -11.58 13.34
C ARG A 5 -5.41 -10.60 13.66
N TYR A 6 -5.77 -9.34 13.84
CA TYR A 6 -4.83 -8.26 14.12
C TYR A 6 -5.13 -7.62 15.46
N ASN A 7 -4.10 -7.36 16.23
CA ASN A 7 -4.19 -6.74 17.55
C ASN A 7 -3.47 -5.38 17.56
N THR A 8 -3.42 -4.73 18.70
CA THR A 8 -2.76 -3.42 18.86
C THR A 8 -1.27 -3.46 18.50
N ALA A 9 -0.57 -4.56 18.81
CA ALA A 9 0.86 -4.67 18.50
C ALA A 9 1.11 -4.74 16.98
N ASP A 10 0.22 -5.37 16.22
CA ASP A 10 0.31 -5.40 14.75
C ASP A 10 0.16 -4.01 14.13
N LEU A 11 -0.79 -3.20 14.66
CA LEU A 11 -1.01 -1.83 14.20
C LEU A 11 0.19 -0.94 14.55
N GLN A 12 0.70 -1.08 15.77
CA GLN A 12 1.84 -0.33 16.25
C GLN A 12 3.10 -0.65 15.44
N ALA A 13 3.40 -1.94 15.23
CA ALA A 13 4.55 -2.35 14.45
C ALA A 13 4.52 -1.81 13.00
N TRP A 14 3.33 -1.80 12.38
CA TRP A 14 3.18 -1.19 11.06
C TRP A 14 3.40 0.33 11.10
N ALA A 15 2.84 1.03 12.09
CA ALA A 15 2.99 2.46 12.21
C ALA A 15 4.45 2.88 12.46
N GLU A 16 5.18 2.14 13.30
CA GLU A 16 6.62 2.35 13.55
C GLU A 16 7.45 2.16 12.28
N PHE A 17 7.14 1.13 11.50
CA PHE A 17 7.79 0.89 10.21
C PHE A 17 7.45 1.97 9.17
N SER A 18 6.17 2.25 8.98
CA SER A 18 5.70 3.08 7.86
C SER A 18 5.70 4.58 8.19
N GLY A 19 5.64 4.94 9.46
CA GLY A 19 5.37 6.30 9.92
C GLY A 19 3.88 6.69 9.81
N ASP A 20 2.98 5.72 9.56
CA ASP A 20 1.54 5.94 9.47
C ASP A 20 0.88 5.84 10.84
N PHE A 21 1.02 6.90 11.63
CA PHE A 21 0.37 7.06 12.93
C PHE A 21 -1.01 7.70 12.84
N ASN A 22 -1.69 7.53 11.72
CA ASN A 22 -3.01 8.08 11.52
C ASN A 22 -3.96 7.68 12.68
N PRO A 23 -4.56 8.65 13.39
CA PRO A 23 -5.37 8.40 14.57
C PRO A 23 -6.52 7.41 14.36
N VAL A 24 -7.04 7.29 13.14
CA VAL A 24 -8.12 6.34 12.83
C VAL A 24 -7.75 4.89 13.17
N HIS A 25 -6.45 4.55 13.13
CA HIS A 25 -5.93 3.22 13.43
C HIS A 25 -5.67 2.98 14.92
N PHE A 26 -5.89 3.99 15.77
CA PHE A 26 -5.57 3.92 17.21
C PHE A 26 -6.71 4.41 18.10
N ASP A 27 -7.58 5.27 17.59
CA ASP A 27 -8.64 5.94 18.33
C ASP A 27 -10.02 5.46 17.87
N LEU A 28 -10.79 4.88 18.82
CA LEU A 28 -12.15 4.39 18.54
C LEU A 28 -13.12 5.54 18.20
N ALA A 29 -12.97 6.73 18.79
CA ALA A 29 -13.82 7.86 18.47
C ALA A 29 -13.60 8.33 17.03
N ARG A 30 -12.36 8.32 16.55
CA ARG A 30 -12.04 8.58 15.13
C ARG A 30 -12.62 7.50 14.21
N ALA A 31 -12.50 6.22 14.57
CA ALA A 31 -13.09 5.13 13.81
C ALA A 31 -14.63 5.21 13.76
N ALA A 32 -15.27 5.60 14.85
CA ALA A 32 -16.72 5.78 14.92
C ALA A 32 -17.24 6.86 13.96
N ARG A 33 -16.46 7.90 13.64
CA ARG A 33 -16.80 8.90 12.62
C ARG A 33 -16.92 8.30 11.21
N LEU A 34 -16.30 7.15 10.98
CA LEU A 34 -16.42 6.34 9.76
C LEU A 34 -17.53 5.28 9.85
N ASN A 35 -18.38 5.35 10.87
CA ASN A 35 -19.39 4.34 11.20
C ASN A 35 -18.78 2.94 11.44
N LEU A 36 -17.56 2.88 11.98
CA LEU A 36 -16.89 1.62 12.32
C LEU A 36 -17.10 1.30 13.80
N GLY A 37 -17.47 0.05 14.09
CA GLY A 37 -17.66 -0.44 15.46
C GLY A 37 -16.36 -0.77 16.19
N ALA A 38 -15.22 -0.75 15.48
CA ALA A 38 -13.89 -0.98 16.03
C ALA A 38 -12.84 -0.25 15.18
N VAL A 39 -11.63 -0.15 15.73
CA VAL A 39 -10.47 0.47 15.05
C VAL A 39 -10.10 -0.32 13.80
N PRO A 40 -9.99 0.30 12.62
CA PRO A 40 -9.55 -0.37 11.40
C PRO A 40 -8.04 -0.65 11.42
N VAL A 41 -7.65 -1.77 10.86
CA VAL A 41 -6.26 -2.14 10.58
C VAL A 41 -5.79 -1.41 9.32
N HIS A 42 -4.54 -0.97 9.29
CA HIS A 42 -3.94 -0.40 8.07
C HIS A 42 -4.05 -1.39 6.90
N GLY A 43 -4.56 -0.95 5.77
CA GLY A 43 -4.75 -1.80 4.59
C GLY A 43 -3.45 -2.47 4.14
N MET A 44 -2.33 -1.74 4.17
CA MET A 44 -1.01 -2.28 3.84
C MET A 44 -0.51 -3.33 4.85
N ARG A 45 -0.84 -3.21 6.15
CA ARG A 45 -0.49 -4.25 7.13
C ARG A 45 -1.16 -5.59 6.78
N VAL A 46 -2.43 -5.55 6.40
CA VAL A 46 -3.16 -6.74 5.92
C VAL A 46 -2.55 -7.27 4.62
N MET A 47 -2.21 -6.36 3.69
CA MET A 47 -1.58 -6.74 2.43
C MET A 47 -0.22 -7.40 2.59
N LEU A 48 0.55 -7.11 3.65
CA LEU A 48 1.81 -7.81 3.90
C LEU A 48 1.60 -9.31 4.07
N ASP A 49 0.65 -9.72 4.92
CA ASP A 49 0.36 -11.13 5.13
C ASP A 49 -0.15 -11.80 3.86
N VAL A 50 -1.03 -11.11 3.11
CA VAL A 50 -1.55 -11.59 1.82
C VAL A 50 -0.42 -11.77 0.81
N LYS A 51 0.45 -10.79 0.64
CA LYS A 51 1.57 -10.82 -0.30
C LYS A 51 2.58 -11.90 0.07
N ALA A 52 2.93 -12.01 1.36
CA ALA A 52 3.85 -13.04 1.84
C ALA A 52 3.32 -14.45 1.54
N ALA A 53 2.04 -14.71 1.83
CA ALA A 53 1.40 -16.00 1.53
C ALA A 53 1.32 -16.30 0.03
N LEU A 54 0.96 -15.30 -0.78
CA LEU A 54 0.93 -15.45 -2.24
C LEU A 54 2.30 -15.73 -2.82
N PHE A 55 3.34 -15.06 -2.33
CA PHE A 55 4.71 -15.27 -2.77
C PHE A 55 5.22 -16.66 -2.38
N GLN A 56 4.92 -17.11 -1.17
CA GLN A 56 5.22 -18.48 -0.73
C GLN A 56 4.52 -19.54 -1.58
N GLU A 57 3.23 -19.32 -1.91
CA GLU A 57 2.48 -20.23 -2.78
C GLU A 57 2.98 -20.18 -4.22
N ALA A 58 3.38 -19.01 -4.71
CA ALA A 58 3.99 -18.85 -6.04
C ALA A 58 5.31 -19.61 -6.17
N GLY A 59 6.15 -19.58 -5.13
CA GLY A 59 7.42 -20.31 -5.09
C GLY A 59 7.29 -21.85 -5.11
N ARG A 60 6.07 -22.38 -4.85
CA ARG A 60 5.76 -23.81 -4.99
C ARG A 60 5.32 -24.19 -6.40
N ARG A 61 5.28 -23.23 -7.31
CA ARG A 61 4.79 -23.41 -8.68
C ARG A 61 5.90 -23.18 -9.67
N GLU A 62 5.87 -23.96 -10.73
CA GLU A 62 6.71 -23.74 -11.89
C GLU A 62 6.10 -22.62 -12.76
N TRP A 63 6.19 -21.38 -12.29
CA TRP A 63 5.83 -20.24 -13.12
C TRP A 63 6.95 -19.92 -14.12
N PRO A 64 6.61 -19.45 -15.33
CA PRO A 64 7.63 -18.99 -16.26
C PRO A 64 8.44 -17.87 -15.61
N GLU A 65 9.75 -17.86 -15.87
CA GLU A 65 10.60 -16.73 -15.49
C GLU A 65 10.06 -15.45 -16.10
N GLY A 66 9.99 -14.39 -15.33
CA GLY A 66 9.47 -13.11 -15.80
C GLY A 66 8.92 -12.24 -14.67
N ALA A 67 8.37 -11.11 -15.07
CA ALA A 67 7.73 -10.19 -14.12
C ALA A 67 6.39 -10.76 -13.63
N LEU A 68 6.02 -10.36 -12.41
CA LEU A 68 4.71 -10.65 -11.82
C LEU A 68 3.90 -9.36 -11.68
N VAL A 69 2.59 -9.50 -11.66
CA VAL A 69 1.67 -8.43 -11.30
C VAL A 69 0.81 -8.86 -10.13
N PHE A 70 0.87 -8.07 -9.05
CA PHE A 70 -0.04 -8.14 -7.91
C PHE A 70 -1.12 -7.08 -8.07
N LYS A 71 -2.37 -7.41 -7.79
CA LYS A 71 -3.47 -6.44 -7.70
C LYS A 71 -4.35 -6.76 -6.50
N ALA A 72 -4.74 -5.72 -5.76
CA ALA A 72 -5.68 -5.80 -4.65
C ALA A 72 -6.74 -4.69 -4.75
N VAL A 73 -7.97 -5.04 -4.42
CA VAL A 73 -9.09 -4.13 -4.21
C VAL A 73 -9.50 -4.24 -2.75
N LEU A 74 -9.45 -3.12 -2.04
CA LEU A 74 -9.91 -3.01 -0.66
C LEU A 74 -11.37 -2.57 -0.69
N ARG A 75 -12.27 -3.41 -0.17
CA ARG A 75 -13.72 -3.24 -0.26
C ARG A 75 -14.34 -2.80 1.06
N ALA A 76 -13.77 -3.29 2.15
CA ALA A 76 -14.22 -2.96 3.50
C ALA A 76 -13.00 -2.98 4.44
N PRO A 77 -13.00 -2.19 5.51
CA PRO A 77 -11.92 -2.21 6.49
C PRO A 77 -11.86 -3.56 7.23
N VAL A 78 -10.64 -4.02 7.44
CA VAL A 78 -10.34 -5.09 8.39
C VAL A 78 -10.28 -4.45 9.77
N LEU A 79 -11.02 -4.97 10.75
CA LEU A 79 -11.14 -4.39 12.08
C LEU A 79 -10.24 -5.11 13.09
N LYS A 80 -9.69 -4.36 14.03
CA LYS A 80 -8.87 -4.89 15.11
C LYS A 80 -9.64 -5.91 15.95
N ASN A 81 -9.00 -7.02 16.30
CA ASN A 81 -9.51 -8.14 17.11
C ASN A 81 -10.66 -8.95 16.49
N ALA A 82 -11.13 -8.62 15.28
CA ALA A 82 -12.08 -9.45 14.55
C ALA A 82 -11.36 -10.60 13.82
N GLY A 83 -12.10 -11.68 13.54
CA GLY A 83 -11.61 -12.83 12.79
C GLY A 83 -11.86 -12.67 11.29
N TYR A 84 -10.86 -13.05 10.49
CA TYR A 84 -10.95 -13.02 9.02
C TYR A 84 -10.46 -14.33 8.43
N ARG A 85 -11.14 -14.78 7.38
CA ARG A 85 -10.71 -15.95 6.57
C ARG A 85 -9.91 -15.43 5.38
N PHE A 86 -8.73 -15.99 5.22
CA PHE A 86 -7.89 -15.77 4.05
C PHE A 86 -7.87 -17.06 3.20
N ALA A 87 -8.18 -16.92 1.93
CA ALA A 87 -8.17 -18.00 0.96
C ALA A 87 -7.33 -17.61 -0.26
N ILE A 88 -6.57 -18.60 -0.77
CA ILE A 88 -5.86 -18.52 -2.05
C ILE A 88 -6.44 -19.60 -2.95
N GLU A 89 -6.77 -19.25 -4.18
CA GLU A 89 -7.30 -20.15 -5.20
C GLU A 89 -6.49 -20.05 -6.49
N SER A 90 -6.15 -21.16 -7.06
CA SER A 90 -5.54 -21.25 -8.38
C SER A 90 -6.57 -20.99 -9.45
N ARG A 91 -6.29 -20.04 -10.34
CA ARG A 91 -7.17 -19.77 -11.48
C ARG A 91 -6.37 -19.43 -12.72
N GLY A 92 -6.43 -20.29 -13.72
CA GLY A 92 -5.58 -20.18 -14.90
C GLY A 92 -4.10 -20.21 -14.52
N ASN A 93 -3.33 -19.25 -15.03
CA ASN A 93 -1.90 -19.10 -14.75
C ASN A 93 -1.61 -18.24 -13.50
N GLY A 94 -2.58 -17.99 -12.64
CA GLY A 94 -2.41 -17.10 -11.49
C GLY A 94 -2.99 -17.63 -10.19
N LEU A 95 -2.79 -16.85 -9.12
CA LEU A 95 -3.33 -17.04 -7.79
C LEU A 95 -4.32 -15.92 -7.52
N ASN A 96 -5.57 -16.25 -7.27
CA ASN A 96 -6.55 -15.31 -6.74
C ASN A 96 -6.57 -15.43 -5.22
N PHE A 97 -6.93 -14.34 -4.54
CA PHE A 97 -7.10 -14.36 -3.10
C PHE A 97 -8.34 -13.58 -2.66
N ALA A 98 -8.82 -13.93 -1.48
CA ALA A 98 -9.84 -13.19 -0.77
C ALA A 98 -9.56 -13.18 0.73
N VAL A 99 -9.72 -12.01 1.36
CA VAL A 99 -9.84 -11.84 2.81
C VAL A 99 -11.28 -11.47 3.09
N ALA A 100 -11.98 -12.26 3.90
CA ALA A 100 -13.38 -12.03 4.22
C ALA A 100 -13.62 -12.10 5.73
N ASP A 101 -14.50 -11.27 6.22
CA ASP A 101 -14.99 -11.30 7.60
C ASP A 101 -15.59 -12.67 7.91
N GLU A 102 -15.20 -13.31 9.01
CA GLU A 102 -15.64 -14.65 9.38
C GLU A 102 -17.12 -14.72 9.74
N GLU A 103 -17.65 -13.68 10.37
CA GLU A 103 -19.04 -13.66 10.84
C GLU A 103 -20.00 -13.26 9.72
N ARG A 104 -19.63 -12.20 8.96
CA ARG A 104 -20.50 -11.60 7.95
C ARG A 104 -20.32 -12.23 6.56
N ASN A 105 -19.25 -12.99 6.37
CA ASN A 105 -18.82 -13.52 5.06
C ASN A 105 -18.66 -12.43 3.98
N THR A 106 -18.35 -11.20 4.41
CA THR A 106 -18.18 -10.05 3.52
C THR A 106 -16.72 -9.94 3.09
N PRO A 107 -16.42 -9.85 1.79
CA PRO A 107 -15.06 -9.68 1.31
C PRO A 107 -14.54 -8.29 1.67
N CYS A 108 -13.46 -8.26 2.46
CA CYS A 108 -12.75 -7.02 2.84
C CYS A 108 -11.66 -6.67 1.81
N MET A 109 -10.97 -7.66 1.30
CA MET A 109 -9.94 -7.48 0.28
C MET A 109 -9.97 -8.65 -0.70
N THR A 110 -9.84 -8.36 -1.99
CA THR A 110 -9.77 -9.37 -3.06
C THR A 110 -8.70 -8.97 -4.08
N GLY A 111 -8.13 -9.95 -4.76
CA GLY A 111 -7.15 -9.65 -5.79
C GLY A 111 -6.49 -10.88 -6.37
N HIS A 112 -5.32 -10.66 -6.97
CA HIS A 112 -4.56 -11.73 -7.60
C HIS A 112 -3.07 -11.44 -7.69
N LEU A 113 -2.29 -12.51 -7.82
CA LEU A 113 -0.89 -12.49 -8.27
C LEU A 113 -0.79 -13.34 -9.54
N ARG A 114 -0.19 -12.79 -10.61
CA ARG A 114 -0.09 -13.48 -11.91
C ARG A 114 1.25 -13.18 -12.58
N PRO A 115 1.78 -14.10 -13.39
CA PRO A 115 2.82 -13.77 -14.35
C PRO A 115 2.33 -12.64 -15.28
N LEU A 116 3.22 -11.68 -15.55
CA LEU A 116 2.98 -10.66 -16.56
C LEU A 116 3.19 -11.29 -17.94
N SER A 117 2.20 -11.23 -18.83
CA SER A 117 2.37 -11.75 -20.18
C SER A 117 3.33 -10.87 -20.99
N VAL A 118 4.24 -11.49 -21.72
CA VAL A 118 5.30 -10.85 -22.53
C VAL A 118 4.78 -9.72 -23.45
N SER A 119 3.51 -9.78 -23.88
CA SER A 119 2.88 -8.71 -24.67
C SER A 119 2.76 -7.37 -23.95
N VAL A 120 2.85 -7.35 -22.62
CA VAL A 120 2.79 -6.14 -21.78
C VAL A 120 4.19 -5.64 -21.46
N GLU A 121 5.20 -6.53 -21.35
CA GLU A 121 6.61 -6.16 -21.17
C GLU A 121 7.13 -5.33 -22.34
N SER A 122 6.70 -5.62 -23.57
CA SER A 122 7.07 -4.84 -24.77
C SER A 122 6.44 -3.44 -24.84
N LYS A 123 5.42 -3.17 -24.02
CA LYS A 123 4.81 -1.83 -23.87
C LYS A 123 5.27 -1.08 -22.62
N CYS A 124 5.84 -1.79 -21.64
CA CYS A 124 6.59 -1.23 -20.54
C CYS A 124 8.07 -1.35 -20.88
N ASP A 125 8.55 -0.50 -21.78
CA ASP A 125 9.99 -0.35 -22.02
C ASP A 125 10.63 -0.04 -20.65
N PRO A 126 11.53 -0.88 -20.11
CA PRO A 126 12.18 -0.62 -18.84
C PRO A 126 13.03 0.67 -18.87
N ALA A 127 13.33 1.19 -20.04
CA ALA A 127 14.13 2.40 -20.22
C ALA A 127 13.33 3.64 -20.65
N GLY A 128 12.05 3.52 -20.96
CA GLY A 128 11.25 4.66 -21.40
C GLY A 128 9.80 4.33 -21.69
N ALA A 129 8.92 5.08 -21.11
CA ALA A 129 7.56 5.32 -21.56
C ALA A 129 6.45 4.35 -21.15
N CYS A 130 6.19 4.26 -19.85
CA CYS A 130 4.80 4.21 -19.42
C CYS A 130 4.46 5.35 -18.44
N GLY A 131 5.22 6.42 -18.49
CA GLY A 131 4.99 7.75 -17.95
C GLY A 131 5.78 8.68 -18.85
N SER A 132 5.14 9.25 -19.87
CA SER A 132 5.79 10.06 -20.92
C SER A 132 6.17 11.48 -20.45
N GLY A 133 6.48 11.66 -19.18
CA GLY A 133 6.88 12.94 -18.60
C GLY A 133 8.00 12.78 -17.58
N PRO A 134 8.65 13.89 -17.19
CA PRO A 134 9.57 13.88 -16.05
C PRO A 134 8.83 13.45 -14.79
N ALA A 135 9.53 12.74 -13.91
CA ALA A 135 8.98 12.40 -12.59
C ALA A 135 8.51 13.65 -11.86
N TRP A 136 7.35 13.59 -11.23
CA TRP A 136 6.84 14.68 -10.39
C TRP A 136 7.76 14.90 -9.18
N HIS A 137 8.26 13.81 -8.63
CA HIS A 137 9.21 13.81 -7.52
C HIS A 137 10.13 12.61 -7.62
N SER A 138 11.42 12.80 -7.37
CA SER A 138 12.41 11.73 -7.29
C SER A 138 13.14 11.77 -5.96
N PHE A 139 13.41 10.59 -5.40
CA PHE A 139 14.18 10.40 -4.17
C PHE A 139 14.99 9.11 -4.25
N SER A 140 15.85 8.89 -3.27
CA SER A 140 16.61 7.63 -3.17
C SER A 140 16.43 7.02 -1.79
N ILE A 141 16.40 5.70 -1.74
CA ILE A 141 16.41 4.92 -0.51
C ILE A 141 17.82 4.35 -0.35
N SER A 142 18.57 4.88 0.60
CA SER A 142 19.93 4.45 0.90
C SER A 142 19.97 3.06 1.52
N LYS A 143 21.15 2.42 1.48
CA LYS A 143 21.40 1.15 2.18
C LYS A 143 21.10 1.25 3.69
N ALA A 144 21.47 2.36 4.32
CA ALA A 144 21.20 2.59 5.74
C ALA A 144 19.70 2.67 6.06
N GLU A 145 18.92 3.34 5.21
CA GLU A 145 17.45 3.41 5.36
C GLU A 145 16.80 2.04 5.17
N ARG A 146 17.27 1.24 4.20
CA ARG A 146 16.80 -0.14 4.02
C ARG A 146 17.11 -1.00 5.24
N ALA A 147 18.32 -0.92 5.78
CA ALA A 147 18.71 -1.66 6.97
C ALA A 147 17.88 -1.25 8.21
N ALA A 148 17.63 0.05 8.39
CA ALA A 148 16.76 0.54 9.44
C ALA A 148 15.31 0.03 9.27
N ALA A 149 14.81 0.01 8.04
CA ALA A 149 13.48 -0.51 7.74
C ALA A 149 13.36 -2.02 8.00
N ILE A 150 14.40 -2.81 7.67
CA ILE A 150 14.44 -4.24 7.99
C ILE A 150 14.38 -4.47 9.50
N ALA A 151 15.08 -3.66 10.30
CA ALA A 151 15.04 -3.76 11.75
C ALA A 151 13.66 -3.48 12.37
N LEU A 152 12.83 -2.69 11.67
CA LEU A 152 11.45 -2.37 12.06
C LEU A 152 10.41 -3.22 11.31
N TRP A 153 10.85 -4.20 10.50
CA TRP A 153 9.94 -4.95 9.64
C TRP A 153 8.89 -5.72 10.48
N PRO A 154 7.60 -5.48 10.24
CA PRO A 154 6.56 -6.17 10.99
C PRO A 154 6.61 -7.68 10.73
N ALA A 155 6.49 -8.47 11.78
CA ALA A 155 6.36 -9.91 11.63
C ALA A 155 5.12 -10.25 10.79
N THR A 156 5.29 -11.13 9.81
CA THR A 156 4.18 -11.67 9.02
C THR A 156 3.90 -13.11 9.46
N SER A 157 2.64 -13.55 9.34
CA SER A 157 2.23 -14.92 9.67
C SER A 157 2.79 -15.99 8.70
N HIS A 158 3.49 -15.57 7.64
CA HIS A 158 3.90 -16.44 6.53
C HIS A 158 5.42 -16.45 6.24
N GLY A 159 6.27 -16.19 7.24
CA GLY A 159 7.72 -16.37 7.12
C GLY A 159 8.45 -15.22 6.41
N GLN A 160 9.62 -15.51 5.81
CA GLN A 160 10.48 -14.51 5.20
C GLN A 160 9.78 -13.75 4.07
N ALA A 161 9.82 -12.43 4.15
CA ALA A 161 9.35 -11.56 3.09
C ALA A 161 10.45 -11.42 2.03
N GLY A 162 10.12 -11.60 0.75
CA GLY A 162 11.03 -11.26 -0.33
C GLY A 162 11.31 -9.75 -0.38
N ALA A 163 12.44 -9.36 -0.96
CA ALA A 163 12.88 -7.96 -1.05
C ALA A 163 11.82 -7.02 -1.66
N TRP A 164 11.00 -7.53 -2.58
CA TRP A 164 9.94 -6.75 -3.20
C TRP A 164 8.83 -6.31 -2.23
N LEU A 165 8.53 -7.11 -1.17
CA LEU A 165 7.55 -6.72 -0.16
C LEU A 165 8.05 -5.51 0.64
N LEU A 166 9.32 -5.55 1.03
CA LEU A 166 9.97 -4.42 1.73
C LEU A 166 9.95 -3.17 0.86
N LEU A 167 10.37 -3.30 -0.41
CA LEU A 167 10.45 -2.15 -1.30
C LEU A 167 9.07 -1.56 -1.60
N ASP A 168 8.06 -2.39 -1.83
CA ASP A 168 6.68 -1.94 -2.04
C ASP A 168 6.13 -1.20 -0.81
N ALA A 169 6.40 -1.72 0.39
CA ALA A 169 6.01 -1.07 1.64
C ALA A 169 6.75 0.27 1.86
N LEU A 170 8.04 0.34 1.52
CA LEU A 170 8.83 1.59 1.58
C LEU A 170 8.32 2.63 0.59
N LEU A 171 7.96 2.24 -0.63
CA LEU A 171 7.36 3.15 -1.61
C LEU A 171 6.03 3.71 -1.10
N PHE A 172 5.17 2.85 -0.54
CA PHE A 172 3.91 3.31 0.05
C PHE A 172 4.16 4.29 1.21
N SER A 173 5.08 3.96 2.11
CA SER A 173 5.46 4.84 3.23
C SER A 173 6.02 6.18 2.75
N ALA A 174 6.84 6.16 1.70
CA ALA A 174 7.37 7.37 1.08
C ALA A 174 6.25 8.24 0.47
N LEU A 175 5.24 7.62 -0.16
CA LEU A 175 4.07 8.35 -0.69
C LEU A 175 3.32 9.10 0.40
N LEU A 176 3.09 8.47 1.56
CA LEU A 176 2.39 9.08 2.70
C LEU A 176 3.19 10.23 3.36
N ARG A 177 4.46 10.36 3.04
CA ARG A 177 5.34 11.43 3.54
C ARG A 177 5.55 12.56 2.53
N GLN A 178 4.78 12.60 1.42
CA GLN A 178 4.93 13.64 0.38
C GLN A 178 3.99 14.83 0.64
N PRO A 179 4.50 15.95 1.22
CA PRO A 179 3.65 17.11 1.53
C PRO A 179 3.00 17.71 0.28
N GLY A 180 3.70 17.68 -0.86
CA GLY A 180 3.19 18.19 -2.13
C GLY A 180 1.96 17.42 -2.63
N LEU A 181 1.85 16.12 -2.35
CA LEU A 181 0.67 15.33 -2.70
C LEU A 181 -0.57 15.83 -1.94
N PHE A 182 -0.44 16.00 -0.63
CA PHE A 182 -1.57 16.44 0.21
C PHE A 182 -1.96 17.89 -0.07
N ALA A 183 -1.00 18.76 -0.40
CA ALA A 183 -1.28 20.12 -0.83
C ALA A 183 -2.11 20.15 -2.12
N GLN A 184 -1.75 19.35 -3.13
CA GLN A 184 -2.53 19.24 -4.37
C GLN A 184 -3.95 18.73 -4.13
N VAL A 185 -4.12 17.75 -3.24
CA VAL A 185 -5.42 17.23 -2.86
C VAL A 185 -6.27 18.28 -2.19
N SER A 186 -5.70 19.00 -1.23
CA SER A 186 -6.40 20.05 -0.49
C SER A 186 -6.86 21.15 -1.42
N ASP A 187 -6.00 21.56 -2.35
CA ASP A 187 -6.33 22.57 -3.37
C ASP A 187 -7.46 22.08 -4.28
N PHE A 188 -7.36 20.86 -4.80
CA PHE A 188 -8.39 20.27 -5.65
C PHE A 188 -9.74 20.12 -4.94
N ALA A 189 -9.73 19.72 -3.67
CA ALA A 189 -10.95 19.48 -2.89
C ALA A 189 -11.49 20.77 -2.23
N GLY A 190 -10.76 21.89 -2.29
CA GLY A 190 -11.15 23.13 -1.64
C GLY A 190 -11.05 23.05 -0.11
N PHE A 191 -10.16 22.22 0.43
CA PHE A 191 -9.90 22.14 1.87
C PHE A 191 -8.83 23.16 2.30
N ALA A 192 -8.69 23.36 3.61
CA ALA A 192 -7.52 24.04 4.14
C ALA A 192 -6.24 23.29 3.73
N PRO A 193 -5.11 24.04 3.46
CA PRO A 193 -3.87 23.40 3.01
C PRO A 193 -3.38 22.32 3.97
N ALA A 194 -3.27 21.08 3.47
CA ALA A 194 -2.73 19.94 4.21
C ALA A 194 -1.30 19.64 3.76
N ARG A 195 -0.43 19.28 4.71
CA ARG A 195 0.95 18.84 4.46
C ARG A 195 1.21 17.39 4.86
N SER A 196 0.23 16.77 5.47
CA SER A 196 0.28 15.40 5.96
C SER A 196 -1.08 14.72 5.77
N VAL A 197 -1.11 13.40 5.93
CA VAL A 197 -2.37 12.64 6.01
C VAL A 197 -3.21 13.15 7.19
N ASP A 198 -2.59 13.42 8.33
CA ASP A 198 -3.28 13.89 9.54
C ASP A 198 -3.96 15.24 9.32
N ASP A 199 -3.29 16.20 8.66
CA ASP A 199 -3.91 17.48 8.30
C ASP A 199 -5.13 17.26 7.40
N LEU A 200 -4.98 16.42 6.37
CA LEU A 200 -6.07 16.12 5.43
C LEU A 200 -7.25 15.47 6.14
N MET A 201 -6.99 14.57 7.09
CA MET A 201 -8.04 13.87 7.85
C MET A 201 -8.77 14.72 8.87
N GLN A 202 -8.35 15.95 9.10
CA GLN A 202 -9.19 16.93 9.82
C GLN A 202 -10.39 17.38 8.98
N HIS A 203 -10.33 17.22 7.66
CA HIS A 203 -11.34 17.70 6.72
C HIS A 203 -12.02 16.56 5.93
N ALA A 204 -11.37 15.42 5.83
CA ALA A 204 -11.81 14.31 4.98
C ALA A 204 -11.45 12.95 5.58
N THR A 205 -12.10 11.90 5.09
CA THR A 205 -11.64 10.52 5.28
C THR A 205 -10.71 10.15 4.14
N VAL A 206 -9.64 9.40 4.44
CA VAL A 206 -8.69 8.90 3.45
C VAL A 206 -8.67 7.37 3.53
N LEU A 207 -9.09 6.71 2.47
CA LEU A 207 -9.17 5.25 2.41
C LEU A 207 -8.43 4.72 1.18
N GLN A 208 -7.53 3.79 1.38
CA GLN A 208 -6.94 3.06 0.27
C GLN A 208 -7.99 2.11 -0.33
N THR A 209 -8.17 2.21 -1.65
CA THR A 209 -9.16 1.39 -2.39
C THR A 209 -8.51 0.37 -3.32
N HIS A 210 -7.38 0.72 -3.91
CA HIS A 210 -6.66 -0.15 -4.84
C HIS A 210 -5.17 -0.11 -4.60
N HIS A 211 -4.53 -1.24 -4.88
CA HIS A 211 -3.09 -1.40 -4.88
C HIS A 211 -2.69 -2.33 -6.02
N SER A 212 -1.74 -1.92 -6.83
CA SER A 212 -1.23 -2.73 -7.93
C SER A 212 0.28 -2.63 -7.97
N THR A 213 0.98 -3.76 -8.07
CA THR A 213 2.45 -3.79 -8.11
C THR A 213 2.91 -4.65 -9.28
N VAL A 214 3.74 -4.09 -10.16
CA VAL A 214 4.52 -4.83 -11.15
C VAL A 214 5.88 -5.13 -10.53
N ILE A 215 6.23 -6.40 -10.49
CA ILE A 215 7.39 -6.95 -9.79
C ILE A 215 8.33 -7.55 -10.84
N SER A 216 9.53 -6.99 -11.01
CA SER A 216 10.48 -7.53 -11.97
C SER A 216 10.99 -8.93 -11.57
N ALA A 217 11.48 -9.69 -12.53
CA ALA A 217 12.14 -10.96 -12.23
C ALA A 217 13.39 -10.79 -11.35
N GLU A 218 14.02 -9.63 -11.44
CA GLU A 218 15.23 -9.32 -10.66
C GLU A 218 14.94 -9.25 -9.17
N ILE A 219 14.01 -8.39 -8.74
CA ILE A 219 13.74 -8.21 -7.32
C ILE A 219 13.13 -9.46 -6.68
N GLN A 220 12.52 -10.36 -7.47
CA GLN A 220 12.01 -11.64 -6.96
C GLN A 220 13.13 -12.57 -6.48
N ARG A 221 14.36 -12.45 -7.04
CA ARG A 221 15.52 -13.24 -6.69
C ARG A 221 16.35 -12.63 -5.56
N MET A 222 16.08 -11.36 -5.22
CA MET A 222 16.79 -10.66 -4.15
C MET A 222 16.25 -11.10 -2.79
N ASP A 223 17.16 -11.42 -1.88
CA ASP A 223 16.81 -11.67 -0.49
C ASP A 223 16.75 -10.34 0.26
N ILE A 224 15.82 -10.22 1.20
CA ILE A 224 15.70 -9.06 2.07
C ILE A 224 16.97 -8.84 2.91
N ASP A 225 17.62 -9.94 3.32
CA ASP A 225 18.82 -9.94 4.15
C ASP A 225 20.11 -9.75 3.33
N SER A 226 20.08 -9.99 2.01
CA SER A 226 21.25 -9.88 1.12
C SER A 226 21.66 -8.44 0.82
N THR A 227 21.02 -7.47 1.46
CA THR A 227 21.27 -6.03 1.30
C THR A 227 22.71 -5.58 1.64
N GLY A 228 23.62 -6.52 1.85
CA GLY A 228 25.00 -6.22 2.26
C GLY A 228 26.13 -6.89 1.50
N ALA A 229 25.91 -7.95 0.72
CA ALA A 229 27.02 -8.85 0.39
C ALA A 229 27.44 -8.90 -1.10
N HIS A 230 26.58 -8.71 -2.08
CA HIS A 230 26.94 -8.90 -3.49
C HIS A 230 26.31 -7.85 -4.42
N GLY A 231 27.06 -6.78 -4.72
CA GLY A 231 26.80 -5.93 -5.90
C GLY A 231 25.51 -5.11 -5.93
N GLU A 232 24.82 -4.96 -4.80
CA GLU A 232 23.64 -4.12 -4.71
C GLU A 232 24.00 -2.64 -4.78
N ALA A 233 23.24 -1.90 -5.56
CA ALA A 233 23.33 -0.45 -5.63
C ALA A 233 23.29 0.18 -4.23
N ASP A 234 24.22 1.10 -3.94
CA ASP A 234 24.27 1.80 -2.66
C ASP A 234 22.98 2.52 -2.33
N ALA A 235 22.20 2.88 -3.35
CA ALA A 235 20.89 3.49 -3.21
C ALA A 235 19.92 2.98 -4.29
N ILE A 236 18.65 2.84 -3.92
CA ILE A 236 17.55 2.58 -4.84
C ILE A 236 16.93 3.92 -5.22
N ARG A 237 17.00 4.28 -6.50
CA ARG A 237 16.31 5.45 -7.03
C ARG A 237 14.81 5.17 -7.11
N CYS A 238 14.02 6.14 -6.66
CA CYS A 238 12.56 6.07 -6.68
C CYS A 238 12.00 7.31 -7.38
N ASP A 239 11.07 7.09 -8.29
CA ASP A 239 10.39 8.16 -9.03
C ASP A 239 8.88 8.07 -8.74
N ILE A 240 8.25 9.22 -8.47
CA ILE A 240 6.80 9.35 -8.37
C ILE A 240 6.32 10.06 -9.63
N ASP A 241 5.41 9.44 -10.35
CA ASP A 241 4.75 10.07 -11.51
C ASP A 241 3.80 11.19 -11.02
N THR A 242 3.44 12.10 -11.91
CA THR A 242 2.43 13.13 -11.58
C THR A 242 1.12 12.45 -11.12
N PRO A 243 0.67 12.70 -9.88
CA PRO A 243 -0.55 12.07 -9.40
C PRO A 243 -1.77 12.48 -10.21
N VAL A 244 -2.68 11.54 -10.44
CA VAL A 244 -3.95 11.78 -11.13
C VAL A 244 -5.04 11.93 -10.09
N ILE A 245 -5.71 13.09 -10.06
CA ILE A 245 -6.83 13.37 -9.16
C ILE A 245 -8.10 13.44 -9.99
N THR A 246 -9.12 12.67 -9.61
CA THR A 246 -10.41 12.59 -10.29
C THR A 246 -11.55 12.67 -9.30
N GLY A 247 -12.70 13.23 -9.71
CA GLY A 247 -13.88 13.41 -8.86
C GLY A 247 -14.22 14.88 -8.66
N SER A 248 -14.89 15.20 -7.57
CA SER A 248 -15.22 16.58 -7.19
C SER A 248 -14.84 16.89 -5.75
N GLY A 249 -14.52 18.15 -5.46
CA GLY A 249 -14.18 18.57 -4.09
C GLY A 249 -15.35 18.42 -3.11
N GLN A 250 -16.60 18.43 -3.58
CA GLN A 250 -17.80 18.36 -2.73
C GLN A 250 -18.23 16.91 -2.45
N GLU A 251 -18.11 16.03 -3.43
CA GLU A 251 -18.57 14.63 -3.32
C GLU A 251 -17.44 13.68 -2.94
N GLY A 252 -16.20 14.11 -3.09
CA GLY A 252 -14.98 13.35 -2.86
C GLY A 252 -14.19 13.13 -4.14
N CYS A 253 -12.95 12.77 -3.98
CA CYS A 253 -12.03 12.50 -5.08
C CYS A 253 -11.24 11.22 -4.86
N VAL A 254 -10.69 10.70 -5.96
CA VAL A 254 -9.73 9.59 -5.94
C VAL A 254 -8.40 10.12 -6.43
N ILE A 255 -7.34 9.88 -5.67
CA ILE A 255 -5.97 10.10 -6.10
C ILE A 255 -5.39 8.78 -6.52
N GLN A 256 -4.81 8.75 -7.70
CA GLN A 256 -3.97 7.65 -8.14
C GLN A 256 -2.53 8.14 -8.22
N ALA A 257 -1.64 7.52 -7.46
CA ALA A 257 -0.20 7.76 -7.48
C ALA A 257 0.55 6.52 -7.93
N THR A 258 1.53 6.69 -8.81
CA THR A 258 2.39 5.62 -9.31
C THR A 258 3.83 5.91 -8.92
N LEU A 259 4.49 4.93 -8.31
CA LEU A 259 5.87 5.00 -7.87
C LEU A 259 6.67 3.89 -8.53
N SER A 260 7.87 4.20 -9.00
CA SER A 260 8.78 3.23 -9.62
C SER A 260 10.11 3.23 -8.90
N ALA A 261 10.72 2.05 -8.76
CA ALA A 261 12.01 1.87 -8.10
C ALA A 261 13.02 1.23 -9.06
N TYR A 262 14.27 1.68 -8.99
CA TYR A 262 15.36 1.27 -9.86
C TYR A 262 16.66 1.07 -9.06
N ALA A 263 17.37 -0.01 -9.33
CA ALA A 263 18.78 -0.16 -8.95
C ALA A 263 19.62 0.30 -10.16
N ASP A 264 20.33 1.40 -10.02
CA ASP A 264 20.99 2.09 -11.14
C ASP A 264 20.00 2.37 -12.29
N THR A 265 20.12 1.66 -13.40
CA THR A 265 19.19 1.74 -14.56
C THR A 265 18.19 0.59 -14.59
N GLN A 266 18.34 -0.40 -13.71
CA GLN A 266 17.54 -1.61 -13.73
C GLN A 266 16.21 -1.39 -13.00
N PHE A 267 15.11 -1.65 -13.69
CA PHE A 267 13.78 -1.62 -13.13
C PHE A 267 13.59 -2.75 -12.11
N LEU A 268 13.13 -2.40 -10.90
CA LEU A 268 12.85 -3.34 -9.83
C LEU A 268 11.35 -3.54 -9.62
N LEU A 269 10.61 -2.43 -9.46
CA LEU A 269 9.23 -2.50 -9.03
C LEU A 269 8.49 -1.20 -9.42
N ARG A 270 7.20 -1.34 -9.75
CA ARG A 270 6.29 -0.21 -9.93
C ARG A 270 5.01 -0.46 -9.16
N THR A 271 4.67 0.47 -8.26
CA THR A 271 3.47 0.41 -7.45
C THR A 271 2.52 1.55 -7.81
N THR A 272 1.25 1.22 -8.03
CA THR A 272 0.17 2.19 -8.20
C THR A 272 -0.81 2.04 -7.04
N VAL A 273 -1.08 3.14 -6.36
CA VAL A 273 -1.99 3.22 -5.21
C VAL A 273 -3.15 4.15 -5.55
N ALA A 274 -4.38 3.76 -5.22
CA ALA A 274 -5.52 4.66 -5.28
C ALA A 274 -6.07 4.91 -3.86
N LEU A 275 -6.16 6.20 -3.51
CA LEU A 275 -6.73 6.68 -2.25
C LEU A 275 -8.03 7.41 -2.55
N MET A 276 -9.11 7.00 -1.93
CA MET A 276 -10.39 7.72 -1.94
C MET A 276 -10.39 8.72 -0.79
N ILE A 277 -10.74 9.95 -1.10
CA ILE A 277 -10.83 11.06 -0.16
C ILE A 277 -12.26 11.57 -0.20
N SER A 278 -12.94 11.46 0.93
CA SER A 278 -14.33 11.89 1.08
C SER A 278 -14.44 12.95 2.15
N PRO A 279 -15.05 14.13 1.86
CA PRO A 279 -15.26 15.17 2.85
C PRO A 279 -15.99 14.64 4.09
N LEU A 280 -15.62 15.13 5.27
CA LEU A 280 -16.38 14.85 6.49
C LEU A 280 -17.77 15.47 6.37
N SER A 281 -18.82 14.72 6.66
CA SER A 281 -20.20 15.25 6.67
C SER A 281 -20.33 16.37 7.70
N SER A 282 -21.24 17.31 7.44
CA SER A 282 -21.50 18.46 8.34
C SER A 282 -21.87 18.02 9.77
N SER A 283 -22.48 16.85 9.92
CA SER A 283 -22.81 16.25 11.23
C SER A 283 -21.55 15.87 12.03
N ALA A 284 -20.48 15.44 11.36
CA ALA A 284 -19.20 15.11 12.01
C ALA A 284 -18.45 16.38 12.48
N LYS A 285 -18.60 17.50 11.75
CA LYS A 285 -18.01 18.79 12.12
C LYS A 285 -18.64 19.42 13.36
N GLN A 286 -19.94 19.18 13.59
CA GLN A 286 -20.64 19.71 14.78
C GLN A 286 -20.22 19.01 16.08
N LEU A 287 -19.83 17.74 16.04
CA LEU A 287 -19.33 17.01 17.20
C LEU A 287 -17.96 17.52 17.66
N GLU A 288 -17.08 17.92 16.73
CA GLU A 288 -15.77 18.49 17.08
C GLU A 288 -15.86 19.85 17.78
N GLN A 289 -16.85 20.66 17.45
CA GLN A 289 -17.05 21.97 18.07
C GLN A 289 -17.62 21.85 19.50
N GLN A 290 -18.28 20.74 19.83
CA GLN A 290 -18.81 20.49 21.18
C GLN A 290 -17.79 19.87 22.14
N GLU A 291 -16.74 19.18 21.62
CA GLU A 291 -15.68 18.61 22.46
C GLU A 291 -14.54 19.60 22.78
N ASN A 292 -14.42 20.69 22.01
CA ASN A 292 -13.37 21.72 22.16
C ASN A 292 -13.88 23.05 22.78
N GLY A 293 -15.11 23.13 23.24
CA GLY A 293 -15.72 24.25 23.95
C GLY A 293 -16.04 23.90 25.40
#